data_1a477cf7fef252dd1de850c009765837
#
_entry.id   1a477cf7fef252dd1de850c009765837
#
_cell.length_a   1.000
_cell.length_b   1.000
_cell.length_c   1.000
_cell.angle_alpha   90.00
_cell.angle_beta   90.00
_cell.angle_gamma   90.00
#
_symmetry.space_group_name_H-M   'P 1'
#
loop_
_entity.id
_entity.type
_entity.pdbx_description
1 polymer ?
#
loop_
_entity_poly.entity_id
_entity_poly.type
_entity_poly.pdbx_seq_one_letter_code
_entity_poly.pdbx_strand_id
1 'polypeptide(L)'
;PAIGQKIKHEQIQNQGKITGLKGVAIGDGFTHPYFILTQVGEYAYNLGLIDYQERQMIEHLILNATYQERRRDWDGLHNTFDATLDLIVSLSGGVNVYDITQYKEYPTQLL
;
A
#
# COMPACT_ATOMS: atom_id res chain seq x y z
N PRO A 1 -14.06 6.62 -1.40
CA PRO A 1 -14.17 7.65 -2.47
C PRO A 1 -15.38 7.44 -3.38
N ALA A 2 -15.61 6.23 -3.91
CA ALA A 2 -16.65 5.94 -4.91
C ALA A 2 -18.07 6.37 -4.47
N ILE A 3 -18.46 6.10 -3.23
CA ILE A 3 -19.76 6.53 -2.69
C ILE A 3 -19.87 8.05 -2.67
N GLY A 4 -18.84 8.74 -2.18
CA GLY A 4 -18.81 10.20 -2.16
C GLY A 4 -18.87 10.81 -3.56
N GLN A 5 -18.15 10.23 -4.52
CA GLN A 5 -18.19 10.64 -5.92
C GLN A 5 -19.59 10.47 -6.53
N LYS A 6 -20.24 9.34 -6.29
CA LYS A 6 -21.59 9.08 -6.77
C LYS A 6 -22.60 10.08 -6.20
N ILE A 7 -22.59 10.29 -4.88
CA ILE A 7 -23.47 11.26 -4.22
C ILE A 7 -23.25 12.67 -4.82
N LYS A 8 -21.99 13.08 -5.00
CA LYS A 8 -21.66 14.38 -5.59
C LYS A 8 -22.17 14.53 -7.02
N HIS A 9 -22.02 13.48 -7.83
CA HIS A 9 -22.54 13.46 -9.20
C HIS A 9 -24.07 13.63 -9.24
N GLU A 10 -24.80 12.89 -8.40
CA GLU A 10 -26.25 12.96 -8.29
C GLU A 10 -26.73 14.34 -7.75
N GLN A 11 -25.99 14.93 -6.81
CA GLN A 11 -26.27 16.30 -6.35
C GLN A 11 -26.19 17.34 -7.47
N ILE A 12 -25.16 17.23 -8.34
CA ILE A 12 -24.99 18.15 -9.48
C ILE A 12 -26.15 18.02 -10.46
N GLN A 13 -26.68 16.82 -10.63
CA GLN A 13 -27.80 16.54 -11.54
C GLN A 13 -29.19 16.76 -10.91
N ASN A 14 -29.24 17.18 -9.65
CA ASN A 14 -30.49 17.30 -8.85
C ASN A 14 -31.33 16.00 -8.82
N GLN A 15 -30.69 14.84 -8.93
CA GLN A 15 -31.32 13.52 -8.99
C GLN A 15 -31.19 12.72 -7.69
N GLY A 16 -30.27 13.11 -6.81
CA GLY A 16 -29.95 12.38 -5.60
C GLY A 16 -30.86 12.74 -4.41
N LYS A 17 -31.15 11.74 -3.57
CA LYS A 17 -31.86 11.93 -2.30
C LYS A 17 -30.97 12.57 -1.22
N ILE A 18 -29.64 12.43 -1.35
CA ILE A 18 -28.66 12.96 -0.40
C ILE A 18 -28.13 14.26 -0.93
N THR A 19 -28.56 15.38 -0.35
CA THR A 19 -28.19 16.74 -0.80
C THR A 19 -27.17 17.44 0.11
N GLY A 20 -26.90 16.86 1.28
CA GLY A 20 -26.09 17.49 2.33
C GLY A 20 -24.59 17.21 2.32
N LEU A 21 -24.08 16.34 1.42
CA LEU A 21 -22.67 16.01 1.40
C LEU A 21 -21.80 17.21 1.01
N LYS A 22 -20.91 17.66 1.89
CA LYS A 22 -20.02 18.79 1.69
C LYS A 22 -18.58 18.37 1.42
N GLY A 23 -18.18 17.19 1.89
CA GLY A 23 -16.83 16.69 1.72
C GLY A 23 -16.68 15.24 2.18
N VAL A 24 -15.52 14.67 1.89
CA VAL A 24 -15.09 13.34 2.34
C VAL A 24 -13.70 13.48 2.92
N ALA A 25 -13.48 12.91 4.10
CA ALA A 25 -12.18 12.81 4.73
C ALA A 25 -11.80 11.32 4.85
N ILE A 26 -10.57 10.98 4.53
CA ILE A 26 -10.05 9.61 4.57
C ILE A 26 -8.77 9.65 5.41
N GLY A 27 -8.78 8.96 6.57
CA GLY A 27 -7.59 8.76 7.38
C GLY A 27 -6.97 7.41 7.03
N ASP A 28 -5.66 7.37 6.79
CA ASP A 28 -4.88 6.18 6.47
C ASP A 28 -5.54 5.27 5.43
N GLY A 29 -6.00 5.88 4.34
CA GLY A 29 -6.86 5.22 3.36
C GLY A 29 -6.09 4.37 2.36
N PHE A 30 -6.38 3.08 2.31
CA PHE A 30 -5.91 2.18 1.27
C PHE A 30 -6.67 2.42 -0.05
N THR A 31 -6.42 3.58 -0.67
CA THR A 31 -7.25 4.08 -1.78
C THR A 31 -6.84 3.60 -3.16
N HIS A 32 -5.56 3.36 -3.37
CA HIS A 32 -5.04 2.88 -4.65
C HIS A 32 -3.81 1.97 -4.42
N PRO A 33 -4.02 0.67 -4.20
CA PRO A 33 -2.97 -0.28 -3.81
C PRO A 33 -1.74 -0.25 -4.70
N TYR A 34 -1.91 -0.16 -6.01
CA TYR A 34 -0.81 -0.07 -6.96
C TYR A 34 0.09 1.14 -6.70
N PHE A 35 -0.47 2.36 -6.53
CA PHE A 35 0.34 3.54 -6.27
C PHE A 35 1.03 3.49 -4.90
N ILE A 36 0.37 2.93 -3.89
CA ILE A 36 1.00 2.70 -2.59
C ILE A 36 2.22 1.79 -2.77
N LEU A 37 2.04 0.68 -3.47
CA LEU A 37 3.10 -0.29 -3.71
C LEU A 37 4.30 0.32 -4.45
N THR A 38 4.07 1.20 -5.43
CA THR A 38 5.16 1.85 -6.18
C THR A 38 6.04 2.76 -5.32
N GLN A 39 5.58 3.17 -4.14
CA GLN A 39 6.32 4.08 -3.25
C GLN A 39 6.93 3.38 -2.03
N VAL A 40 6.51 2.15 -1.73
CA VAL A 40 6.89 1.51 -0.47
C VAL A 40 8.39 1.21 -0.37
N GLY A 41 9.04 0.85 -1.47
CA GLY A 41 10.50 0.60 -1.52
C GLY A 41 11.31 1.87 -1.26
N GLU A 42 10.96 2.95 -1.93
CA GLU A 42 11.57 4.27 -1.72
C GLU A 42 11.36 4.77 -0.28
N TYR A 43 10.15 4.58 0.25
CA TYR A 43 9.82 4.96 1.61
C TYR A 43 10.64 4.18 2.64
N ALA A 44 10.74 2.84 2.50
CA ALA A 44 11.54 2.00 3.37
C ALA A 44 13.04 2.36 3.33
N TYR A 45 13.57 2.67 2.15
CA TYR A 45 14.94 3.13 1.97
C TYR A 45 15.19 4.48 2.67
N ASN A 46 14.30 5.45 2.50
CA ASN A 46 14.44 6.78 3.11
C ASN A 46 14.32 6.74 4.64
N LEU A 47 13.63 5.74 5.20
CA LEU A 47 13.59 5.49 6.64
C LEU A 47 14.82 4.72 7.15
N GLY A 48 15.73 4.28 6.28
CA GLY A 48 16.89 3.49 6.65
C GLY A 48 16.57 2.06 7.07
N LEU A 49 15.39 1.53 6.68
CA LEU A 49 14.97 0.16 6.98
C LEU A 49 15.63 -0.87 6.05
N ILE A 50 16.00 -0.43 4.86
CA ILE A 50 16.64 -1.24 3.82
C ILE A 50 17.77 -0.44 3.17
N ASP A 51 18.73 -1.14 2.57
CA ASP A 51 19.80 -0.51 1.82
C ASP A 51 19.45 -0.27 0.33
N TYR A 52 20.40 0.31 -0.43
CA TYR A 52 20.19 0.63 -1.84
C TYR A 52 19.99 -0.63 -2.71
N GLN A 53 20.69 -1.73 -2.43
CA GLN A 53 20.59 -2.96 -3.21
C GLN A 53 19.25 -3.64 -2.93
N GLU A 54 18.83 -3.65 -1.68
CA GLU A 54 17.54 -4.18 -1.24
C GLU A 54 16.37 -3.38 -1.84
N ARG A 55 16.49 -2.06 -1.89
CA ARG A 55 15.54 -1.22 -2.61
C ARG A 55 15.40 -1.64 -4.08
N GLN A 56 16.53 -1.90 -4.79
CA GLN A 56 16.47 -2.36 -6.17
C GLN A 56 15.75 -3.72 -6.32
N MET A 57 15.91 -4.63 -5.36
CA MET A 57 15.17 -5.89 -5.35
C MET A 57 13.66 -5.65 -5.27
N ILE A 58 13.24 -4.72 -4.42
CA ILE A 58 11.84 -4.34 -4.29
C ILE A 58 11.30 -3.69 -5.57
N GLU A 59 12.10 -2.83 -6.22
CA GLU A 59 11.73 -2.22 -7.51
C GLU A 59 11.47 -3.27 -8.60
N HIS A 60 12.18 -4.39 -8.60
CA HIS A 60 11.91 -5.50 -9.52
C HIS A 60 10.55 -6.17 -9.25
N LEU A 61 10.13 -6.32 -8.00
CA LEU A 61 8.79 -6.82 -7.68
C LEU A 61 7.71 -5.83 -8.14
N ILE A 62 7.95 -4.54 -8.00
CA ILE A 62 7.04 -3.49 -8.44
C ILE A 62 6.83 -3.49 -9.97
N LEU A 63 7.82 -3.91 -10.76
CA LEU A 63 7.63 -4.07 -12.20
C LEU A 63 6.57 -5.14 -12.52
N ASN A 64 6.52 -6.24 -11.77
CA ASN A 64 5.46 -7.24 -11.90
C ASN A 64 4.08 -6.65 -11.56
N ALA A 65 4.00 -5.88 -10.49
CA ALA A 65 2.75 -5.20 -10.10
C ALA A 65 2.24 -4.25 -11.20
N THR A 66 3.14 -3.55 -11.89
CA THR A 66 2.79 -2.69 -13.03
C THR A 66 2.18 -3.49 -14.18
N TYR A 67 2.71 -4.67 -14.45
CA TYR A 67 2.18 -5.55 -15.47
C TYR A 67 0.80 -6.11 -15.09
N GLN A 68 0.65 -6.54 -13.83
CA GLN A 68 -0.60 -7.07 -13.27
C GLN A 68 -1.71 -6.01 -13.29
N GLU A 69 -1.40 -4.78 -12.88
CA GLU A 69 -2.34 -3.65 -12.91
C GLU A 69 -2.88 -3.40 -14.31
N ARG A 70 -2.01 -3.32 -15.31
CA ARG A 70 -2.40 -3.11 -16.71
C ARG A 70 -3.30 -4.21 -17.27
N ARG A 71 -3.13 -5.43 -16.78
CA ARG A 71 -3.94 -6.59 -17.18
C ARG A 71 -5.19 -6.77 -16.31
N ARG A 72 -5.37 -5.95 -15.29
CA ARG A 72 -6.42 -6.07 -14.28
C ARG A 72 -6.37 -7.43 -13.54
N ASP A 73 -5.16 -7.95 -13.37
CA ASP A 73 -4.89 -9.13 -12.54
C ASP A 73 -4.81 -8.71 -11.08
N TRP A 74 -5.97 -8.55 -10.46
CA TRP A 74 -6.07 -8.03 -9.09
C TRP A 74 -5.57 -9.01 -8.04
N ASP A 75 -5.72 -10.31 -8.28
CA ASP A 75 -5.22 -11.35 -7.39
C ASP A 75 -3.68 -11.41 -7.44
N GLY A 76 -3.11 -11.34 -8.63
CA GLY A 76 -1.66 -11.22 -8.80
C GLY A 76 -1.10 -9.96 -8.14
N LEU A 77 -1.76 -8.81 -8.33
CA LEU A 77 -1.36 -7.54 -7.71
C LEU A 77 -1.40 -7.61 -6.17
N HIS A 78 -2.44 -8.24 -5.60
CA HIS A 78 -2.55 -8.45 -4.16
C HIS A 78 -1.40 -9.32 -3.64
N ASN A 79 -1.13 -10.45 -4.29
CA ASN A 79 -0.03 -11.33 -3.91
C ASN A 79 1.34 -10.63 -4.00
N THR A 80 1.53 -9.79 -5.02
CA THR A 80 2.76 -8.99 -5.16
C THR A 80 2.88 -7.94 -4.06
N PHE A 81 1.77 -7.32 -3.66
CA PHE A 81 1.73 -6.36 -2.56
C PHE A 81 2.16 -7.03 -1.23
N ASP A 82 1.56 -8.16 -0.90
CA ASP A 82 1.88 -8.91 0.33
C ASP A 82 3.35 -9.38 0.32
N ALA A 83 3.80 -9.96 -0.80
CA ALA A 83 5.19 -10.40 -0.94
C ALA A 83 6.20 -9.24 -0.79
N THR A 84 5.85 -8.05 -1.26
CA THR A 84 6.69 -6.85 -1.12
C THR A 84 6.79 -6.41 0.34
N LEU A 85 5.68 -6.37 1.06
CA LEU A 85 5.69 -6.04 2.50
C LEU A 85 6.45 -7.08 3.32
N ASP A 86 6.23 -8.36 3.05
CA ASP A 86 6.95 -9.45 3.74
C ASP A 86 8.45 -9.38 3.49
N LEU A 87 8.86 -9.04 2.26
CA LEU A 87 10.27 -8.84 1.93
C LEU A 87 10.87 -7.68 2.72
N ILE A 88 10.19 -6.52 2.79
CA ILE A 88 10.65 -5.36 3.58
C ILE A 88 10.79 -5.74 5.06
N VAL A 89 9.80 -6.43 5.62
CA VAL A 89 9.85 -6.90 7.02
C VAL A 89 11.05 -7.84 7.23
N SER A 90 11.31 -8.74 6.30
CA SER A 90 12.45 -9.67 6.37
C SER A 90 13.79 -8.93 6.30
N LEU A 91 13.96 -8.03 5.33
CA LEU A 91 15.20 -7.28 5.11
C LEU A 91 15.50 -6.30 6.26
N SER A 92 14.47 -5.68 6.84
CA SER A 92 14.61 -4.75 7.96
C SER A 92 14.82 -5.42 9.34
N GLY A 93 14.94 -6.76 9.39
CA GLY A 93 15.10 -7.47 10.65
C GLY A 93 13.81 -7.65 11.46
N GLY A 94 12.65 -7.60 10.82
CA GLY A 94 11.36 -7.86 11.46
C GLY A 94 10.65 -6.60 11.95
N VAL A 95 10.85 -5.46 11.31
CA VAL A 95 10.18 -4.21 11.68
C VAL A 95 8.65 -4.38 11.70
N ASN A 96 7.99 -3.73 12.64
CA ASN A 96 6.54 -3.63 12.63
C ASN A 96 6.11 -2.55 11.62
N VAL A 97 5.43 -2.93 10.54
CA VAL A 97 4.98 -1.99 9.48
C VAL A 97 3.96 -0.94 9.96
N TYR A 98 3.31 -1.17 11.10
CA TYR A 98 2.38 -0.22 11.72
C TYR A 98 3.06 0.70 12.74
N ASP A 99 4.23 0.31 13.23
CA ASP A 99 5.04 1.10 14.17
C ASP A 99 6.53 0.75 13.98
N ILE A 100 7.19 1.50 13.12
CA ILE A 100 8.60 1.25 12.73
C ILE A 100 9.61 1.42 13.88
N THR A 101 9.18 1.90 15.04
CA THR A 101 10.01 1.94 16.26
C THR A 101 10.05 0.60 16.99
N GLN A 102 9.22 -0.35 16.56
CA GLN A 102 9.12 -1.68 17.15
C GLN A 102 9.52 -2.76 16.15
N TYR A 103 10.07 -3.83 16.69
CA TYR A 103 10.42 -5.03 15.93
C TYR A 103 9.64 -6.21 16.47
N LYS A 104 9.29 -7.17 15.61
CA LYS A 104 8.73 -8.45 16.05
C LYS A 104 9.82 -9.17 16.87
N GLU A 105 9.52 -9.52 18.12
CA GLU A 105 10.34 -10.46 18.85
C GLU A 105 10.26 -11.81 18.11
N TYR A 106 11.32 -12.16 17.41
CA TYR A 106 11.48 -13.56 17.01
C TYR A 106 11.73 -14.36 18.30
N PRO A 107 10.98 -15.44 18.57
CA PRO A 107 11.33 -16.33 19.63
C PRO A 107 12.79 -16.76 19.38
N THR A 108 13.66 -16.37 20.27
CA THR A 108 15.07 -16.82 20.26
C THR A 108 15.01 -18.34 20.36
N GLN A 109 15.05 -19.02 19.22
CA GLN A 109 15.37 -20.43 19.23
C GLN A 109 16.81 -20.48 19.70
N LEU A 110 16.97 -20.81 20.98
CA LEU A 110 18.25 -21.13 21.57
C LEU A 110 18.92 -22.19 20.67
N LEU A 111 20.03 -21.82 20.06
CA LEU A 111 20.97 -22.72 19.44
C LEU A 111 21.45 -23.77 20.47
#